data_ebb142b0d3f5c6c95ecf02c69fbefaed
#
_entry.id   ebb142b0d3f5c6c95ecf02c69fbefaed
#
_cell.length_a   1.000
_cell.length_b   1.000
_cell.length_c   1.000
_cell.angle_alpha   90.00
_cell.angle_beta   90.00
_cell.angle_gamma   90.00
#
_symmetry.space_group_name_H-M   'P 1'
#
loop_
_entity.id
_entity.type
_entity.pdbx_description
1 polymer ?
#
loop_
_entity_poly.entity_id
_entity_poly.type
_entity_poly.pdbx_seq_one_letter_code
_entity_poly.pdbx_strand_id
1 'polypeptide(L)'
;MQSEYDLRKQKRNDRMISDLRAALQGTLMCGLLMMGCGLVGDTTRPRDVERTSEVVFQTMADGLAGYVAIDSLEWVPFLPLPLSNGTFEIAGGFAAVFRNGGPDSVGVRYDLRFFDDEETLVDAFIPFGQPVMLASGQRRVVQGEFILRTGDLYQTEHLARMQLVARVRNPKE
;
A
#
# COMPACT_ATOMS: atom_id res chain seq x y z
N MET A 1 -25.24 5.15 22.22
CA MET A 1 -24.51 6.22 21.47
C MET A 1 -23.27 5.71 20.74
N GLN A 2 -22.47 4.80 21.32
CA GLN A 2 -21.24 4.21 20.72
C GLN A 2 -21.54 3.37 19.46
N SER A 3 -22.63 2.60 19.45
CA SER A 3 -23.02 1.68 18.37
C SER A 3 -23.34 2.36 17.02
N GLU A 4 -23.90 3.55 17.05
CA GLU A 4 -24.31 4.26 15.81
C GLU A 4 -23.10 4.93 15.11
N TYR A 5 -22.08 5.30 15.89
CA TYR A 5 -20.82 5.85 15.35
C TYR A 5 -20.01 4.77 14.61
N ASP A 6 -19.98 3.56 15.16
CA ASP A 6 -19.26 2.42 14.58
C ASP A 6 -19.90 1.95 13.27
N LEU A 7 -21.25 1.94 13.20
CA LEU A 7 -21.99 1.61 11.98
C LEU A 7 -21.76 2.63 10.86
N ARG A 8 -21.69 3.91 11.18
CA ARG A 8 -21.41 4.96 10.19
C ARG A 8 -19.99 4.89 9.65
N LYS A 9 -19.02 4.54 10.52
CA LYS A 9 -17.63 4.36 10.15
C LYS A 9 -17.45 3.15 9.23
N GLN A 10 -18.13 2.05 9.54
CA GLN A 10 -18.09 0.84 8.73
C GLN A 10 -18.71 1.06 7.34
N LYS A 11 -19.86 1.73 7.26
CA LYS A 11 -20.52 2.05 5.99
C LYS A 11 -19.71 2.99 5.09
N ARG A 12 -18.90 3.87 5.69
CA ARG A 12 -17.98 4.75 4.95
C ARG A 12 -16.79 3.97 4.39
N ASN A 13 -16.25 3.01 5.15
CA ASN A 13 -15.16 2.14 4.69
C ASN A 13 -15.62 1.23 3.53
N ASP A 14 -16.84 0.67 3.62
CA ASP A 14 -17.37 -0.19 2.55
C ASP A 14 -17.58 0.57 1.24
N ARG A 15 -18.01 1.85 1.31
CA ARG A 15 -18.10 2.71 0.11
C ARG A 15 -16.74 3.00 -0.50
N MET A 16 -15.73 3.30 0.31
CA MET A 16 -14.39 3.59 -0.18
C MET A 16 -13.75 2.37 -0.87
N ILE A 17 -14.02 1.16 -0.37
CA ILE A 17 -13.56 -0.10 -1.01
C ILE A 17 -14.28 -0.34 -2.35
N SER A 18 -15.60 -0.06 -2.42
CA SER A 18 -16.35 -0.19 -3.66
C SER A 18 -15.90 0.82 -4.72
N ASP A 19 -15.59 2.04 -4.31
CA ASP A 19 -15.14 3.10 -5.20
C ASP A 19 -13.70 2.83 -5.70
N LEU A 20 -12.82 2.26 -4.87
CA LEU A 20 -11.50 1.81 -5.30
C LEU A 20 -11.59 0.65 -6.31
N ARG A 21 -12.49 -0.32 -6.07
CA ARG A 21 -12.74 -1.42 -7.03
C ARG A 21 -13.36 -0.93 -8.32
N ALA A 22 -14.27 0.03 -8.26
CA ALA A 22 -14.88 0.63 -9.44
C ALA A 22 -13.86 1.44 -10.27
N ALA A 23 -12.93 2.14 -9.62
CA ALA A 23 -11.84 2.83 -10.29
C ALA A 23 -10.87 1.85 -10.97
N LEU A 24 -10.53 0.71 -10.34
CA LEU A 24 -9.70 -0.34 -10.95
C LEU A 24 -10.41 -1.05 -12.12
N GLN A 25 -11.73 -1.26 -12.05
CA GLN A 25 -12.48 -1.94 -13.12
C GLN A 25 -12.88 -0.99 -14.26
N GLY A 26 -13.04 0.30 -14.00
CA GLY A 26 -13.40 1.30 -15.00
C GLY A 26 -12.31 1.57 -16.03
N THR A 27 -11.05 1.32 -15.71
CA THR A 27 -9.92 1.53 -16.62
C THR A 27 -9.75 0.41 -17.65
N LEU A 28 -10.44 -0.73 -17.49
CA LEU A 28 -10.29 -1.88 -18.39
C LEU A 28 -11.28 -1.90 -19.57
N MET A 29 -12.27 -1.02 -19.63
CA MET A 29 -13.34 -1.07 -20.63
C MET A 29 -13.39 0.09 -21.63
N CYS A 30 -12.48 1.05 -21.62
CA CYS A 30 -12.46 2.19 -22.57
C CYS A 30 -11.39 2.10 -23.67
N GLY A 31 -10.88 0.92 -23.96
CA GLY A 31 -9.79 0.67 -24.92
C GLY A 31 -10.18 0.19 -26.31
N LEU A 32 -11.42 0.35 -26.78
CA LEU A 32 -11.79 0.00 -28.15
C LEU A 32 -12.68 1.10 -28.74
N LEU A 33 -12.09 1.97 -29.54
CA LEU A 33 -12.64 2.74 -30.66
C LEU A 33 -11.97 4.12 -30.74
N MET A 34 -10.88 4.19 -31.51
CA MET A 34 -10.52 5.29 -32.40
C MET A 34 -9.29 4.89 -33.23
N MET A 35 -9.51 4.26 -34.36
CA MET A 35 -8.56 4.33 -35.47
C MET A 35 -8.70 5.71 -36.09
N GLY A 36 -7.59 6.41 -36.29
CA GLY A 36 -7.57 7.58 -37.18
C GLY A 36 -6.41 8.54 -36.95
N CYS A 37 -5.38 8.40 -37.79
CA CYS A 37 -4.47 9.42 -38.32
C CYS A 37 -3.70 10.36 -37.40
N GLY A 38 -2.39 10.37 -37.54
CA GLY A 38 -1.58 11.56 -37.38
C GLY A 38 -0.26 11.34 -36.65
N LEU A 39 0.80 11.16 -37.42
CA LEU A 39 2.19 11.35 -37.01
C LEU A 39 2.39 12.66 -36.25
N VAL A 40 2.53 12.64 -34.96
CA VAL A 40 3.31 13.62 -34.18
C VAL A 40 3.85 12.89 -32.94
N GLY A 41 5.19 12.87 -32.81
CA GLY A 41 5.95 12.81 -31.58
C GLY A 41 5.52 11.81 -30.50
N ASP A 42 6.23 10.73 -30.41
CA ASP A 42 6.24 9.79 -29.31
C ASP A 42 6.68 10.52 -28.00
N THR A 43 5.74 11.19 -27.37
CA THR A 43 5.93 11.78 -26.05
C THR A 43 5.22 10.90 -25.04
N THR A 44 6.01 9.97 -24.46
CA THR A 44 5.87 9.47 -23.10
C THR A 44 4.47 9.01 -22.69
N ARG A 45 4.06 7.86 -23.18
CA ARG A 45 3.21 6.99 -22.35
C ARG A 45 4.01 6.64 -21.11
N PRO A 46 3.46 6.85 -19.89
CA PRO A 46 4.08 6.28 -18.71
C PRO A 46 4.31 4.80 -19.01
N ARG A 47 5.54 4.35 -18.91
CA ARG A 47 5.89 2.95 -19.07
C ARG A 47 4.97 2.21 -18.09
N ASP A 48 4.21 1.22 -18.53
CA ASP A 48 3.43 0.36 -17.65
C ASP A 48 4.41 -0.45 -16.80
N VAL A 49 4.90 0.16 -15.73
CA VAL A 49 5.77 -0.52 -14.76
C VAL A 49 4.89 -1.51 -14.03
N GLU A 50 5.19 -2.80 -14.17
CA GLU A 50 4.53 -3.84 -13.41
C GLU A 50 4.81 -3.63 -11.92
N ARG A 51 3.76 -3.34 -11.15
CA ARG A 51 3.88 -3.08 -9.71
C ARG A 51 3.66 -4.34 -8.91
N THR A 52 4.62 -4.63 -8.05
CA THR A 52 4.60 -5.81 -7.20
C THR A 52 4.50 -5.43 -5.72
N SER A 53 4.06 -6.40 -4.91
CA SER A 53 4.01 -6.28 -3.45
C SER A 53 4.72 -7.45 -2.81
N GLU A 54 5.52 -7.20 -1.78
CA GLU A 54 6.24 -8.20 -1.03
C GLU A 54 5.99 -8.04 0.47
N VAL A 55 5.92 -9.15 1.20
CA VAL A 55 5.81 -9.15 2.66
C VAL A 55 7.02 -9.84 3.26
N VAL A 56 7.72 -9.14 4.13
CA VAL A 56 8.88 -9.66 4.87
C VAL A 56 8.59 -9.60 6.37
N PHE A 57 8.67 -10.73 7.04
CA PHE A 57 8.64 -10.78 8.50
C PHE A 57 10.06 -10.73 9.05
N GLN A 58 10.35 -9.71 9.85
CA GLN A 58 11.58 -9.72 10.64
C GLN A 58 11.41 -10.70 11.79
N THR A 59 12.25 -11.74 11.80
CA THR A 59 12.25 -12.76 12.84
C THR A 59 12.63 -12.12 14.18
N MET A 60 11.70 -12.16 15.12
CA MET A 60 11.97 -11.90 16.54
C MET A 60 12.15 -13.23 17.24
N ALA A 61 12.90 -13.25 18.32
CA ALA A 61 13.32 -14.49 19.02
C ALA A 61 12.18 -15.33 19.63
N ASP A 62 10.97 -14.79 19.70
CA ASP A 62 9.80 -15.35 20.36
C ASP A 62 8.92 -16.25 19.47
N GLY A 63 9.24 -16.40 18.19
CA GLY A 63 8.51 -17.25 17.24
C GLY A 63 7.08 -16.78 16.91
N LEU A 64 6.60 -15.67 17.45
CA LEU A 64 5.23 -15.16 17.26
C LEU A 64 4.92 -14.80 15.80
N ALA A 65 5.94 -14.48 15.01
CA ALA A 65 5.78 -14.17 13.59
C ALA A 65 5.14 -15.33 12.79
N GLY A 66 5.34 -16.57 13.20
CA GLY A 66 4.74 -17.76 12.57
C GLY A 66 3.21 -17.84 12.66
N TYR A 67 2.60 -17.09 13.55
CA TYR A 67 1.14 -17.04 13.71
C TYR A 67 0.46 -15.91 12.94
N VAL A 68 1.23 -14.95 12.44
CA VAL A 68 0.70 -13.81 11.71
C VAL A 68 0.86 -14.01 10.21
N ALA A 69 -0.20 -13.76 9.47
CA ALA A 69 -0.17 -13.73 8.01
C ALA A 69 -0.69 -12.38 7.49
N ILE A 70 -0.22 -11.98 6.33
CA ILE A 70 -0.77 -10.88 5.56
C ILE A 70 -1.38 -11.50 4.31
N ASP A 71 -2.72 -11.58 4.30
CA ASP A 71 -3.49 -12.31 3.27
C ASP A 71 -3.53 -11.54 1.94
N SER A 72 -3.46 -10.20 1.98
CA SER A 72 -3.35 -9.35 0.80
C SER A 72 -2.59 -8.07 1.14
N LEU A 73 -1.89 -7.55 0.14
CA LEU A 73 -1.19 -6.28 0.18
C LEU A 73 -1.32 -5.61 -1.19
N GLU A 74 -1.99 -4.46 -1.21
CA GLU A 74 -2.27 -3.69 -2.42
C GLU A 74 -1.82 -2.24 -2.21
N TRP A 75 -1.35 -1.59 -3.27
CA TRP A 75 -0.97 -0.19 -3.23
C TRP A 75 -1.10 0.48 -4.59
N VAL A 76 -1.31 1.79 -4.56
CA VAL A 76 -1.45 2.61 -5.77
C VAL A 76 -0.74 3.95 -5.51
N PRO A 77 0.32 4.29 -6.25
CA PRO A 77 0.89 5.63 -6.24
C PRO A 77 0.04 6.56 -7.12
N PHE A 78 -0.01 7.82 -6.73
CA PHE A 78 -0.59 8.89 -7.53
C PHE A 78 0.49 9.54 -8.41
N LEU A 79 0.10 10.48 -9.27
CA LEU A 79 1.05 11.20 -10.10
C LEU A 79 2.03 12.00 -9.22
N PRO A 80 3.33 11.95 -9.52
CA PRO A 80 4.33 12.69 -8.77
C PRO A 80 4.15 14.20 -8.94
N LEU A 81 4.36 14.94 -7.84
CA LEU A 81 4.29 16.38 -7.80
C LEU A 81 5.70 16.96 -7.66
N PRO A 82 6.16 17.79 -8.61
CA PRO A 82 7.42 18.52 -8.46
C PRO A 82 7.30 19.57 -7.35
N LEU A 83 8.30 19.62 -6.48
CA LEU A 83 8.41 20.60 -5.42
C LEU A 83 9.40 21.72 -5.81
N SER A 84 9.27 22.89 -5.17
CA SER A 84 10.08 24.08 -5.48
C SER A 84 11.58 23.91 -5.20
N ASN A 85 11.95 22.93 -4.39
CA ASN A 85 13.35 22.60 -4.05
C ASN A 85 14.01 21.62 -5.02
N GLY A 86 13.35 21.27 -6.13
CA GLY A 86 13.86 20.31 -7.12
C GLY A 86 13.68 18.83 -6.74
N THR A 87 12.93 18.54 -5.67
CA THR A 87 12.52 17.17 -5.33
C THR A 87 11.13 16.86 -5.86
N PHE A 88 10.74 15.60 -5.79
CA PHE A 88 9.41 15.12 -6.15
C PHE A 88 8.73 14.50 -4.94
N GLU A 89 7.42 14.70 -4.83
CA GLU A 89 6.58 14.04 -3.85
C GLU A 89 5.63 13.06 -4.56
N ILE A 90 5.60 11.81 -4.10
CA ILE A 90 4.72 10.76 -4.61
C ILE A 90 3.79 10.38 -3.46
N ALA A 91 2.55 10.83 -3.52
CA ALA A 91 1.51 10.36 -2.62
C ALA A 91 0.90 9.07 -3.16
N GLY A 92 0.27 8.29 -2.28
CA GLY A 92 -0.43 7.09 -2.68
C GLY A 92 -1.23 6.47 -1.55
N GLY A 93 -1.97 5.41 -1.88
CA GLY A 93 -2.75 4.64 -0.92
C GLY A 93 -2.28 3.19 -0.85
N PHE A 94 -2.50 2.55 0.29
CA PHE A 94 -2.26 1.12 0.48
C PHE A 94 -3.38 0.47 1.29
N ALA A 95 -3.55 -0.83 1.10
CA ALA A 95 -4.41 -1.69 1.90
C ALA A 95 -3.70 -3.00 2.20
N ALA A 96 -3.77 -3.45 3.45
CA ALA A 96 -3.22 -4.73 3.88
C ALA A 96 -4.22 -5.48 4.76
N VAL A 97 -4.29 -6.78 4.62
CA VAL A 97 -5.15 -7.65 5.43
C VAL A 97 -4.29 -8.50 6.34
N PHE A 98 -4.27 -8.17 7.61
CA PHE A 98 -3.57 -8.92 8.65
C PHE A 98 -4.46 -10.01 9.23
N ARG A 99 -3.90 -11.18 9.51
CA ARG A 99 -4.58 -12.29 10.17
C ARG A 99 -3.68 -12.88 11.26
N ASN A 100 -4.25 -13.09 12.43
CA ASN A 100 -3.61 -13.82 13.52
C ASN A 100 -4.22 -15.21 13.64
N GLY A 101 -3.45 -16.26 13.34
CA GLY A 101 -3.86 -17.66 13.49
C GLY A 101 -3.45 -18.27 14.82
N GLY A 102 -2.77 -17.51 15.69
CA GLY A 102 -2.30 -17.99 16.99
C GLY A 102 -3.36 -17.91 18.10
N PRO A 103 -3.06 -18.53 19.25
CA PRO A 103 -3.98 -18.57 20.41
C PRO A 103 -4.01 -17.26 21.18
N ASP A 104 -2.95 -16.45 21.10
CA ASP A 104 -2.79 -15.22 21.87
C ASP A 104 -2.98 -13.97 21.00
N SER A 105 -3.29 -12.84 21.65
CA SER A 105 -3.31 -11.55 21.01
C SER A 105 -1.89 -11.10 20.68
N VAL A 106 -1.69 -10.47 19.51
CA VAL A 106 -0.40 -9.95 19.08
C VAL A 106 -0.50 -8.51 18.62
N GLY A 107 0.59 -7.76 18.72
CA GLY A 107 0.78 -6.45 18.14
C GLY A 107 1.73 -6.53 16.94
N VAL A 108 1.31 -6.00 15.80
CA VAL A 108 2.14 -5.96 14.58
C VAL A 108 2.54 -4.53 14.29
N ARG A 109 3.84 -4.27 14.31
CA ARG A 109 4.43 -3.03 13.75
C ARG A 109 4.96 -3.32 12.36
N TYR A 110 4.84 -2.36 11.46
CA TYR A 110 5.32 -2.51 10.10
C TYR A 110 5.77 -1.17 9.51
N ASP A 111 6.67 -1.25 8.57
CA ASP A 111 7.10 -0.17 7.69
C ASP A 111 6.89 -0.58 6.23
N LEU A 112 6.63 0.40 5.38
CA LEU A 112 6.52 0.24 3.95
C LEU A 112 7.80 0.78 3.31
N ARG A 113 8.42 -0.02 2.45
CA ARG A 113 9.62 0.34 1.70
C ARG A 113 9.30 0.30 0.22
N PHE A 114 9.74 1.30 -0.50
CA PHE A 114 9.42 1.46 -1.91
C PHE A 114 10.70 1.42 -2.73
N PHE A 115 10.67 0.65 -3.81
CA PHE A 115 11.80 0.41 -4.68
C PHE A 115 11.43 0.72 -6.12
N ASP A 116 12.41 1.18 -6.89
CA ASP A 116 12.30 1.30 -8.34
C ASP A 116 12.47 -0.06 -9.04
N ASP A 117 12.43 -0.08 -10.36
CA ASP A 117 12.61 -1.29 -11.18
C ASP A 117 14.06 -1.79 -11.23
N GLU A 118 15.03 -1.00 -10.73
CA GLU A 118 16.42 -1.40 -10.52
C GLU A 118 16.70 -1.90 -9.09
N GLU A 119 15.64 -2.16 -8.29
CA GLU A 119 15.73 -2.58 -6.89
C GLU A 119 16.39 -1.57 -5.96
N THR A 120 16.48 -0.29 -6.36
CA THR A 120 17.01 0.78 -5.52
C THR A 120 15.92 1.28 -4.58
N LEU A 121 16.24 1.44 -3.29
CA LEU A 121 15.32 2.00 -2.31
C LEU A 121 15.04 3.47 -2.62
N VAL A 122 13.79 3.77 -2.93
CA VAL A 122 13.32 5.14 -3.18
C VAL A 122 13.07 5.87 -1.86
N ASP A 123 12.26 5.25 -0.99
CA ASP A 123 11.92 5.83 0.32
C ASP A 123 11.31 4.76 1.23
N ALA A 124 11.16 5.09 2.52
CA ALA A 124 10.52 4.25 3.52
C ALA A 124 9.49 5.06 4.32
N PHE A 125 8.32 4.50 4.52
CA PHE A 125 7.21 5.13 5.20
C PHE A 125 6.73 4.30 6.39
N ILE A 126 6.56 4.94 7.55
CA ILE A 126 6.03 4.32 8.76
C ILE A 126 4.60 4.84 8.98
N PRO A 127 3.57 4.00 8.75
CA PRO A 127 2.18 4.40 8.93
C PRO A 127 1.85 4.73 10.39
N PHE A 128 0.91 5.67 10.58
CA PHE A 128 0.38 5.99 11.90
C PHE A 128 -0.53 4.86 12.43
N GLY A 129 -0.86 4.92 13.72
CA GLY A 129 -1.81 3.99 14.34
C GLY A 129 -1.25 2.61 14.65
N GLN A 130 0.05 2.50 14.79
CA GLN A 130 0.73 1.26 15.17
C GLN A 130 0.93 1.13 16.69
N PRO A 131 1.00 -0.11 17.22
CA PRO A 131 0.89 -1.39 16.53
C PRO A 131 -0.56 -1.73 16.10
N VAL A 132 -0.69 -2.54 15.06
CA VAL A 132 -1.96 -3.19 14.70
C VAL A 132 -2.22 -4.31 15.69
N MET A 133 -3.22 -4.15 16.54
CA MET A 133 -3.58 -5.18 17.53
C MET A 133 -4.50 -6.21 16.88
N LEU A 134 -4.17 -7.49 17.03
CA LEU A 134 -4.91 -8.63 16.51
C LEU A 134 -5.18 -9.62 17.63
N ALA A 135 -6.46 -9.82 17.97
CA ALA A 135 -6.86 -10.90 18.87
C ALA A 135 -6.64 -12.28 18.21
N SER A 136 -6.70 -13.34 19.00
CA SER A 136 -6.66 -14.73 18.49
C SER A 136 -7.72 -14.93 17.41
N GLY A 137 -7.34 -15.51 16.28
CA GLY A 137 -8.21 -15.76 15.11
C GLY A 137 -8.67 -14.52 14.36
N GLN A 138 -8.27 -13.32 14.76
CA GLN A 138 -8.74 -12.09 14.16
C GLN A 138 -8.12 -11.83 12.78
N ARG A 139 -8.98 -11.37 11.86
CA ARG A 139 -8.60 -10.76 10.58
C ARG A 139 -8.90 -9.27 10.63
N ARG A 140 -7.96 -8.43 10.22
CA ARG A 140 -8.10 -6.98 10.24
C ARG A 140 -7.59 -6.34 8.96
N VAL A 141 -8.42 -5.52 8.34
CA VAL A 141 -8.03 -4.66 7.22
C VAL A 141 -7.41 -3.38 7.77
N VAL A 142 -6.26 -3.03 7.27
CA VAL A 142 -5.57 -1.75 7.52
C VAL A 142 -5.42 -1.03 6.20
N GLN A 143 -5.83 0.23 6.19
CA GLN A 143 -5.71 1.11 5.03
C GLN A 143 -5.07 2.41 5.46
N GLY A 144 -4.32 3.01 4.55
CA GLY A 144 -3.68 4.29 4.81
C GLY A 144 -3.15 4.94 3.53
N GLU A 145 -2.65 6.14 3.72
CA GLU A 145 -1.95 6.89 2.68
C GLU A 145 -0.46 6.92 3.02
N PHE A 146 0.35 7.03 2.00
CA PHE A 146 1.79 7.25 2.12
C PHE A 146 2.21 8.47 1.31
N ILE A 147 3.32 9.07 1.71
CA ILE A 147 3.98 10.15 1.00
C ILE A 147 5.47 9.82 0.95
N LEU A 148 6.00 9.72 -0.27
CA LEU A 148 7.40 9.46 -0.54
C LEU A 148 8.05 10.71 -1.12
N ARG A 149 9.36 10.87 -0.91
CA ARG A 149 10.12 11.98 -1.47
C ARG A 149 11.41 11.46 -2.11
N THR A 150 11.68 11.93 -3.32
CA THR A 150 12.92 11.63 -4.02
C THR A 150 13.44 12.87 -4.75
N GLY A 151 14.77 12.94 -4.92
CA GLY A 151 15.42 13.93 -5.79
C GLY A 151 15.58 13.44 -7.24
N ASP A 152 15.17 12.22 -7.54
CA ASP A 152 15.38 11.58 -8.83
C ASP A 152 14.06 11.40 -9.59
N LEU A 153 13.98 12.03 -10.77
CA LEU A 153 12.83 11.89 -11.66
C LEU A 153 12.65 10.44 -12.14
N TYR A 154 13.76 9.72 -12.41
CA TYR A 154 13.71 8.32 -12.82
C TYR A 154 12.94 7.48 -11.80
N GLN A 155 13.24 7.63 -10.52
CA GLN A 155 12.57 6.90 -9.44
C GLN A 155 11.06 7.18 -9.36
N THR A 156 10.62 8.39 -9.76
CA THR A 156 9.18 8.70 -9.78
C THR A 156 8.41 7.96 -10.86
N GLU A 157 9.06 7.72 -12.00
CA GLU A 157 8.46 7.07 -13.18
C GLU A 157 8.58 5.55 -13.11
N HIS A 158 9.57 5.03 -12.37
CA HIS A 158 9.93 3.61 -12.32
C HIS A 158 9.65 2.97 -10.96
N LEU A 159 8.79 3.59 -10.13
CA LEU A 159 8.37 3.01 -8.86
C LEU A 159 7.64 1.67 -9.09
N ALA A 160 8.30 0.55 -8.74
CA ALA A 160 7.91 -0.79 -9.17
C ALA A 160 7.46 -1.70 -8.03
N ARG A 161 8.06 -1.58 -6.83
CA ARG A 161 7.79 -2.54 -5.76
C ARG A 161 7.57 -1.87 -4.42
N MET A 162 6.56 -2.36 -3.68
CA MET A 162 6.37 -2.05 -2.27
C MET A 162 6.64 -3.29 -1.42
N GLN A 163 7.51 -3.16 -0.43
CA GLN A 163 7.79 -4.17 0.56
C GLN A 163 7.22 -3.76 1.91
N LEU A 164 6.35 -4.58 2.49
CA LEU A 164 5.88 -4.42 3.86
C LEU A 164 6.76 -5.26 4.77
N VAL A 165 7.48 -4.59 5.67
CA VAL A 165 8.35 -5.24 6.66
C VAL A 165 7.64 -5.28 8.00
N ALA A 166 7.18 -6.46 8.42
CA ALA A 166 6.40 -6.66 9.64
C ALA A 166 7.26 -7.17 10.80
N ARG A 167 6.97 -6.66 12.01
CA ARG A 167 7.53 -7.12 13.30
C ARG A 167 6.39 -7.45 14.22
N VAL A 168 6.32 -8.69 14.68
CA VAL A 168 5.28 -9.17 15.60
C VAL A 168 5.81 -9.14 17.03
N ARG A 169 5.01 -8.64 17.95
CA ARG A 169 5.35 -8.55 19.37
C ARG A 169 4.19 -9.02 20.25
N ASN A 170 4.54 -9.49 21.43
CA ASN A 170 3.57 -9.69 22.49
C ASN A 170 3.09 -8.30 22.98
N PRO A 171 1.77 -8.04 23.05
CA PRO A 171 1.23 -6.76 23.50
C PRO A 171 1.53 -6.45 24.97
N LYS A 172 2.04 -7.43 25.73
CA LYS A 172 2.41 -7.28 27.16
C LYS A 172 3.87 -6.85 27.37
N GLU A 173 4.65 -6.79 26.32
CA GLU A 173 6.04 -6.29 26.26
C GLU A 173 6.10 -4.90 25.60
#